data_72f85e2d95006c8cb2dc99b75667087a
#
_entry.id   72f85e2d95006c8cb2dc99b75667087a
#
_cell.length_a   1.000
_cell.length_b   1.000
_cell.length_c   1.000
_cell.angle_alpha   90.00
_cell.angle_beta   90.00
_cell.angle_gamma   90.00
#
_symmetry.space_group_name_H-M   'P 1'
#
loop_
_entity.id
_entity.type
_entity.pdbx_description
1 polymer ?
#
loop_
_entity_poly.entity_id
_entity_poly.type
_entity_poly.pdbx_seq_one_letter_code
_entity_poly.pdbx_strand_id
1 'polypeptide(L)'
;MEMRPFKPFGSVSALTLGGGGLGQVWGATTRDEAVATARLALDSGITHFDMAPMYGRGEAESVIGEAFKETNKSNLRFTTKYRLGHVAPEQTYDKLNASLTRSLQTMGIERADLFFLHSQLIEDGHVLAQYDEVRDRLATPLTYLYESVIPAFERLQAEGKIGGWGFALGQQSALECVIASDTPPTAVQCAVNPLNSVGSIAYVTESFDCRSVLDACRANGVPALAIRAVQAGALTSKMDRELPADDADQLDFDRAKGFRQLAAEWGQTPARLAHRYALSIPDLGSVILGVKNRDELQECLQAERDPRLTSAEIALVEAACR
;
A
#
# COMPACT_ATOMS: atom_id res chain seq x y z
N MET A 1 11.25 -12.67 11.88
CA MET A 1 10.58 -11.42 11.40
C MET A 1 11.30 -10.23 12.03
N GLU A 2 11.92 -9.40 11.23
CA GLU A 2 12.53 -8.15 11.65
C GLU A 2 11.45 -7.16 12.11
N MET A 3 11.71 -6.44 13.20
CA MET A 3 10.84 -5.35 13.66
C MET A 3 11.50 -4.01 13.33
N ARG A 4 10.77 -3.11 12.70
CA ARG A 4 11.26 -1.80 12.25
C ARG A 4 10.61 -0.67 13.03
N PRO A 5 11.36 0.40 13.35
CA PRO A 5 10.78 1.59 13.95
C PRO A 5 9.68 2.18 13.07
N PHE A 6 8.56 2.53 13.69
CA PHE A 6 7.42 3.13 12.99
C PHE A 6 6.71 4.13 13.90
N LYS A 7 7.02 5.38 13.75
CA LYS A 7 6.37 6.46 14.52
C LYS A 7 4.93 6.65 14.05
N PRO A 8 3.97 6.97 14.92
CA PRO A 8 4.11 7.07 16.38
C PRO A 8 3.85 5.74 17.11
N PHE A 9 3.72 4.61 16.41
CA PHE A 9 3.22 3.34 16.96
C PHE A 9 4.31 2.44 17.56
N GLY A 10 5.54 2.92 17.69
CA GLY A 10 6.69 2.17 18.20
C GLY A 10 7.39 1.38 17.10
N SER A 11 6.97 0.15 16.85
CA SER A 11 7.54 -0.70 15.80
C SER A 11 6.48 -1.55 15.12
N VAL A 12 6.77 -1.94 13.88
CA VAL A 12 5.96 -2.88 13.08
C VAL A 12 6.88 -3.93 12.46
N SER A 13 6.32 -5.08 12.06
CA SER A 13 7.05 -6.08 11.28
C SER A 13 7.52 -5.52 9.93
N ALA A 14 8.69 -5.94 9.46
CA ALA A 14 9.25 -5.53 8.16
C ALA A 14 8.34 -5.88 6.98
N LEU A 15 7.46 -6.87 7.15
CA LEU A 15 6.39 -7.22 6.24
C LEU A 15 5.03 -6.88 6.86
N THR A 16 4.11 -6.38 6.04
CA THR A 16 2.70 -6.11 6.35
C THR A 16 1.82 -6.96 5.44
N LEU A 17 0.83 -7.65 5.98
CA LEU A 17 -0.14 -8.34 5.14
C LEU A 17 -1.13 -7.34 4.55
N GLY A 18 -1.12 -7.18 3.22
CA GLY A 18 -2.08 -6.37 2.48
C GLY A 18 -3.33 -7.14 2.08
N GLY A 19 -4.47 -6.48 2.12
CA GLY A 19 -5.76 -7.08 1.81
C GLY A 19 -6.07 -7.25 0.32
N GLY A 20 -5.29 -6.65 -0.58
CA GLY A 20 -5.57 -6.70 -2.02
C GLY A 20 -5.66 -8.12 -2.57
N GLY A 21 -4.72 -9.01 -2.21
CA GLY A 21 -4.74 -10.42 -2.58
C GLY A 21 -5.89 -11.17 -1.92
N LEU A 22 -6.09 -10.99 -0.61
CA LEU A 22 -7.18 -11.62 0.14
C LEU A 22 -8.57 -11.23 -0.40
N GLY A 23 -8.71 -9.99 -0.90
CA GLY A 23 -9.93 -9.48 -1.54
C GLY A 23 -9.98 -9.73 -3.05
N GLN A 24 -9.12 -10.61 -3.60
CA GLN A 24 -9.13 -11.02 -5.00
C GLN A 24 -8.89 -9.89 -6.02
N VAL A 25 -8.24 -8.80 -5.61
CA VAL A 25 -7.87 -7.71 -6.53
C VAL A 25 -6.78 -8.16 -7.52
N TRP A 26 -5.90 -9.04 -7.06
CA TRP A 26 -4.74 -9.54 -7.81
C TRP A 26 -4.90 -10.97 -8.33
N GLY A 27 -6.12 -11.43 -8.49
CA GLY A 27 -6.41 -12.78 -8.95
C GLY A 27 -7.24 -13.58 -7.94
N ALA A 28 -7.69 -14.77 -8.34
CA ALA A 28 -8.60 -15.58 -7.54
C ALA A 28 -7.92 -16.21 -6.31
N THR A 29 -8.66 -16.27 -5.23
CA THR A 29 -8.39 -17.09 -4.05
C THR A 29 -9.71 -17.59 -3.48
N THR A 30 -9.68 -18.54 -2.55
CA THR A 30 -10.86 -18.94 -1.80
C THR A 30 -10.87 -18.25 -0.43
N ARG A 31 -12.04 -18.13 0.19
CA ARG A 31 -12.15 -17.58 1.53
C ARG A 31 -11.32 -18.37 2.54
N ASP A 32 -11.40 -19.70 2.51
CA ASP A 32 -10.64 -20.58 3.41
C ASP A 32 -9.13 -20.39 3.25
N GLU A 33 -8.63 -20.26 2.02
CA GLU A 33 -7.23 -19.99 1.75
C GLU A 33 -6.82 -18.58 2.22
N ALA A 34 -7.66 -17.57 2.00
CA ALA A 34 -7.41 -16.22 2.47
C ALA A 34 -7.34 -16.15 4.00
N VAL A 35 -8.26 -16.83 4.71
CA VAL A 35 -8.25 -16.94 6.19
C VAL A 35 -7.00 -17.69 6.67
N ALA A 36 -6.65 -18.80 6.02
CA ALA A 36 -5.44 -19.56 6.35
C ALA A 36 -4.15 -18.74 6.11
N THR A 37 -4.12 -17.93 5.04
CA THR A 37 -3.02 -17.02 4.73
C THR A 37 -2.88 -15.93 5.80
N ALA A 38 -3.99 -15.34 6.25
CA ALA A 38 -3.97 -14.33 7.31
C ALA A 38 -3.47 -14.92 8.65
N ARG A 39 -3.88 -16.14 8.99
CA ARG A 39 -3.40 -16.84 10.20
C ARG A 39 -1.91 -17.17 10.09
N LEU A 40 -1.45 -17.70 8.95
CA LEU A 40 -0.02 -17.95 8.72
C LEU A 40 0.82 -16.68 8.82
N ALA A 41 0.32 -15.54 8.34
CA ALA A 41 0.99 -14.26 8.48
C ALA A 41 1.19 -13.87 9.94
N LEU A 42 0.16 -13.98 10.76
CA LEU A 42 0.22 -13.75 12.19
C LEU A 42 1.21 -14.70 12.88
N ASP A 43 1.12 -16.00 12.61
CA ASP A 43 1.99 -17.04 13.19
C ASP A 43 3.47 -16.85 12.79
N SER A 44 3.70 -16.20 11.65
CA SER A 44 5.03 -15.84 11.15
C SER A 44 5.58 -14.55 11.75
N GLY A 45 4.83 -13.87 12.64
CA GLY A 45 5.25 -12.66 13.33
C GLY A 45 4.96 -11.37 12.56
N ILE A 46 4.08 -11.39 11.55
CA ILE A 46 3.54 -10.16 10.96
C ILE A 46 2.61 -9.50 11.98
N THR A 47 2.85 -8.22 12.27
CA THR A 47 2.11 -7.45 13.28
C THR A 47 1.27 -6.33 12.68
N HIS A 48 1.37 -6.09 11.38
CA HIS A 48 0.61 -5.03 10.70
C HIS A 48 -0.22 -5.61 9.55
N PHE A 49 -1.48 -5.17 9.44
CA PHE A 49 -2.48 -5.65 8.49
C PHE A 49 -3.12 -4.44 7.79
N ASP A 50 -2.94 -4.35 6.47
CA ASP A 50 -3.32 -3.19 5.66
C ASP A 50 -4.51 -3.52 4.75
N MET A 51 -5.70 -3.17 5.19
CA MET A 51 -6.97 -3.49 4.55
C MET A 51 -7.58 -2.27 3.83
N ALA A 52 -8.69 -2.50 3.14
CA ALA A 52 -9.58 -1.47 2.62
C ALA A 52 -10.96 -2.08 2.29
N PRO A 53 -12.06 -1.35 2.49
CA PRO A 53 -13.41 -1.84 2.17
C PRO A 53 -13.62 -2.08 0.67
N MET A 54 -12.81 -1.47 -0.20
CA MET A 54 -12.87 -1.73 -1.64
C MET A 54 -12.21 -3.04 -2.06
N TYR A 55 -11.38 -3.66 -1.23
CA TYR A 55 -10.74 -4.94 -1.54
C TYR A 55 -11.77 -6.08 -1.42
N GLY A 56 -12.24 -6.55 -2.58
CA GLY A 56 -13.28 -7.57 -2.64
C GLY A 56 -14.63 -7.10 -2.08
N ARG A 57 -14.95 -5.79 -2.11
CA ARG A 57 -16.18 -5.21 -1.54
C ARG A 57 -16.37 -5.56 -0.05
N GLY A 58 -15.28 -5.47 0.73
CA GLY A 58 -15.24 -5.77 2.16
C GLY A 58 -14.77 -7.19 2.48
N GLU A 59 -14.52 -8.04 1.50
CA GLU A 59 -14.06 -9.42 1.73
C GLU A 59 -12.73 -9.46 2.49
N ALA A 60 -11.74 -8.63 2.12
CA ALA A 60 -10.46 -8.59 2.82
C ALA A 60 -10.60 -8.25 4.32
N GLU A 61 -11.43 -7.27 4.67
CA GLU A 61 -11.71 -6.92 6.07
C GLU A 61 -12.46 -8.05 6.81
N SER A 62 -13.40 -8.70 6.12
CA SER A 62 -14.14 -9.83 6.66
C SER A 62 -13.24 -11.06 6.91
N VAL A 63 -12.28 -11.33 6.03
CA VAL A 63 -11.26 -12.38 6.23
C VAL A 63 -10.45 -12.11 7.50
N ILE A 64 -10.00 -10.87 7.72
CA ILE A 64 -9.26 -10.49 8.94
C ILE A 64 -10.16 -10.65 10.19
N GLY A 65 -11.41 -10.21 10.14
CA GLY A 65 -12.37 -10.37 11.23
C GLY A 65 -12.56 -11.84 11.64
N GLU A 66 -12.67 -12.74 10.64
CA GLU A 66 -12.77 -14.18 10.86
C GLU A 66 -11.45 -14.80 11.34
N ALA A 67 -10.35 -14.50 10.67
CA ALA A 67 -9.04 -15.08 10.99
C ALA A 67 -8.62 -14.78 12.43
N PHE A 68 -8.94 -13.57 12.94
CA PHE A 68 -8.48 -13.06 14.24
C PHE A 68 -9.57 -12.95 15.28
N LYS A 69 -10.71 -13.64 15.10
CA LYS A 69 -11.84 -13.58 16.01
C LYS A 69 -11.45 -13.88 17.47
N GLU A 70 -10.64 -14.90 17.69
CA GLU A 70 -10.19 -15.35 19.01
C GLU A 70 -8.76 -14.85 19.35
N THR A 71 -8.18 -13.94 18.54
CA THR A 71 -6.81 -13.46 18.73
C THR A 71 -6.78 -12.26 19.64
N ASN A 72 -5.82 -12.22 20.57
CA ASN A 72 -5.47 -10.98 21.28
C ASN A 72 -4.78 -10.01 20.31
N LYS A 73 -5.47 -8.90 20.02
CA LYS A 73 -5.04 -7.91 19.03
C LYS A 73 -4.21 -6.76 19.61
N SER A 74 -3.87 -6.78 20.90
CA SER A 74 -3.19 -5.65 21.58
C SER A 74 -1.86 -5.24 20.96
N ASN A 75 -1.12 -6.20 20.41
CA ASN A 75 0.18 -5.98 19.75
C ASN A 75 0.07 -5.90 18.22
N LEU A 76 -1.14 -5.95 17.67
CA LEU A 76 -1.37 -5.86 16.24
C LEU A 76 -1.69 -4.41 15.85
N ARG A 77 -1.38 -4.07 14.61
CA ARG A 77 -1.68 -2.78 14.00
C ARG A 77 -2.56 -2.98 12.78
N PHE A 78 -3.54 -2.13 12.63
CA PHE A 78 -4.50 -2.21 11.54
C PHE A 78 -4.59 -0.89 10.80
N THR A 79 -4.43 -0.97 9.49
CA THR A 79 -4.74 0.12 8.57
C THR A 79 -5.99 -0.23 7.80
N THR A 80 -6.91 0.73 7.66
CA THR A 80 -7.96 0.69 6.64
C THR A 80 -7.98 1.99 5.86
N LYS A 81 -8.79 2.08 4.82
CA LYS A 81 -8.75 3.19 3.85
C LYS A 81 -10.16 3.53 3.38
N TYR A 82 -10.34 4.74 2.86
CA TYR A 82 -11.58 5.11 2.20
C TYR A 82 -11.33 5.99 0.97
N ARG A 83 -11.97 5.65 -0.15
CA ARG A 83 -12.01 6.50 -1.33
C ARG A 83 -13.14 7.51 -1.16
N LEU A 84 -12.80 8.68 -0.64
CA LEU A 84 -13.76 9.76 -0.40
C LEU A 84 -14.13 10.50 -1.69
N GLY A 85 -13.12 10.77 -2.53
CA GLY A 85 -13.28 11.68 -3.67
C GLY A 85 -13.38 13.14 -3.24
N HIS A 86 -14.17 13.92 -3.96
CA HIS A 86 -14.53 15.31 -3.67
C HIS A 86 -16.04 15.39 -3.45
N VAL A 87 -16.48 15.57 -2.22
CA VAL A 87 -17.88 15.65 -1.83
C VAL A 87 -18.17 17.02 -1.19
N ALA A 88 -19.43 17.33 -0.94
CA ALA A 88 -19.79 18.55 -0.21
C ALA A 88 -19.11 18.57 1.17
N PRO A 89 -18.46 19.68 1.58
CA PRO A 89 -17.65 19.76 2.80
C PRO A 89 -18.38 19.26 4.06
N GLU A 90 -19.66 19.56 4.20
CA GLU A 90 -20.50 19.13 5.33
C GLU A 90 -20.71 17.62 5.39
N GLN A 91 -20.49 16.90 4.31
CA GLN A 91 -20.63 15.44 4.24
C GLN A 91 -19.32 14.68 4.54
N THR A 92 -18.18 15.38 4.55
CA THR A 92 -16.84 14.80 4.62
C THR A 92 -16.67 13.89 5.84
N TYR A 93 -16.91 14.47 7.02
CA TYR A 93 -16.78 13.72 8.27
C TYR A 93 -17.73 12.53 8.33
N ASP A 94 -19.01 12.72 7.99
CA ASP A 94 -20.01 11.66 8.08
C ASP A 94 -19.69 10.47 7.16
N LYS A 95 -19.19 10.74 5.94
CA LYS A 95 -18.78 9.68 5.01
C LYS A 95 -17.54 8.92 5.49
N LEU A 96 -16.51 9.64 5.97
CA LEU A 96 -15.32 9.03 6.56
C LEU A 96 -15.68 8.19 7.78
N ASN A 97 -16.45 8.75 8.71
CA ASN A 97 -16.86 8.09 9.94
C ASN A 97 -17.73 6.86 9.68
N ALA A 98 -18.69 6.93 8.76
CA ALA A 98 -19.54 5.80 8.40
C ALA A 98 -18.75 4.65 7.77
N SER A 99 -17.79 4.95 6.88
CA SER A 99 -16.90 3.95 6.30
C SER A 99 -16.00 3.31 7.35
N LEU A 100 -15.34 4.13 8.18
CA LEU A 100 -14.47 3.66 9.25
C LEU A 100 -15.24 2.76 10.24
N THR A 101 -16.41 3.20 10.70
CA THR A 101 -17.23 2.42 11.64
C THR A 101 -17.56 1.03 11.09
N ARG A 102 -17.93 0.95 9.81
CA ARG A 102 -18.17 -0.34 9.16
C ARG A 102 -16.92 -1.21 9.10
N SER A 103 -15.78 -0.64 8.74
CA SER A 103 -14.49 -1.34 8.70
C SER A 103 -14.10 -1.89 10.07
N LEU A 104 -14.22 -1.07 11.14
CA LEU A 104 -13.94 -1.50 12.51
C LEU A 104 -14.84 -2.67 12.95
N GLN A 105 -16.14 -2.59 12.66
CA GLN A 105 -17.10 -3.66 12.94
C GLN A 105 -16.77 -4.94 12.19
N THR A 106 -16.44 -4.83 10.88
CA THR A 106 -16.14 -5.98 10.03
C THR A 106 -14.86 -6.69 10.47
N MET A 107 -13.81 -5.96 10.85
CA MET A 107 -12.56 -6.51 11.35
C MET A 107 -12.60 -6.92 12.83
N GLY A 108 -13.65 -6.54 13.57
CA GLY A 108 -13.77 -6.79 15.00
C GLY A 108 -12.65 -6.10 15.81
N ILE A 109 -12.40 -4.83 15.52
CA ILE A 109 -11.45 -3.97 16.21
C ILE A 109 -12.14 -2.68 16.68
N GLU A 110 -11.62 -2.07 17.75
CA GLU A 110 -12.20 -0.85 18.31
C GLU A 110 -11.64 0.42 17.64
N ARG A 111 -10.44 0.35 17.10
CA ARG A 111 -9.71 1.48 16.52
C ARG A 111 -8.84 1.01 15.36
N ALA A 112 -8.70 1.81 14.31
CA ALA A 112 -7.67 1.66 13.30
C ALA A 112 -6.39 2.43 13.72
N ASP A 113 -5.23 1.83 13.60
CA ASP A 113 -3.97 2.55 13.85
C ASP A 113 -3.75 3.62 12.79
N LEU A 114 -4.02 3.30 11.52
CA LEU A 114 -3.99 4.24 10.40
C LEU A 114 -5.31 4.19 9.62
N PHE A 115 -5.79 5.36 9.25
CA PHE A 115 -6.92 5.50 8.33
C PHE A 115 -6.50 6.35 7.13
N PHE A 116 -6.42 5.74 5.95
CA PHE A 116 -5.86 6.36 4.77
C PHE A 116 -6.92 6.91 3.82
N LEU A 117 -6.65 8.10 3.29
CA LEU A 117 -7.33 8.58 2.10
C LEU A 117 -6.91 7.72 0.90
N HIS A 118 -7.88 7.06 0.26
CA HIS A 118 -7.66 6.15 -0.87
C HIS A 118 -8.10 6.76 -2.21
N SER A 119 -8.40 8.06 -2.21
CA SER A 119 -8.59 8.88 -3.41
C SER A 119 -7.24 9.27 -3.98
N GLN A 120 -7.20 9.61 -5.27
CA GLN A 120 -6.05 10.29 -5.88
C GLN A 120 -5.96 11.71 -5.30
N LEU A 121 -4.87 12.02 -4.63
CA LEU A 121 -4.59 13.39 -4.21
C LEU A 121 -4.08 14.19 -5.41
N ILE A 122 -4.70 15.33 -5.71
CA ILE A 122 -4.38 16.14 -6.88
C ILE A 122 -4.29 17.63 -6.53
N GLU A 123 -3.54 18.39 -7.29
CA GLU A 123 -3.62 19.85 -7.28
C GLU A 123 -4.99 20.33 -7.74
N ASP A 124 -5.38 21.53 -7.30
CA ASP A 124 -6.66 22.11 -7.70
C ASP A 124 -6.71 22.34 -9.22
N GLY A 125 -7.78 21.91 -9.84
CA GLY A 125 -7.97 22.01 -11.29
C GLY A 125 -7.21 20.99 -12.14
N HIS A 126 -6.47 20.07 -11.53
CA HIS A 126 -5.79 19.00 -12.27
C HIS A 126 -6.80 18.12 -13.03
N VAL A 127 -6.45 17.77 -14.29
CA VAL A 127 -7.24 16.89 -15.15
C VAL A 127 -6.64 15.50 -15.12
N LEU A 128 -7.46 14.49 -14.83
CA LEU A 128 -7.00 13.09 -14.81
C LEU A 128 -6.77 12.58 -16.24
N ALA A 129 -5.71 11.79 -16.45
CA ALA A 129 -5.41 11.16 -17.73
C ALA A 129 -6.52 10.23 -18.22
N GLN A 130 -7.16 9.57 -17.26
CA GLN A 130 -8.26 8.64 -17.48
C GLN A 130 -9.35 8.91 -16.45
N TYR A 131 -10.61 8.73 -16.81
CA TYR A 131 -11.75 8.84 -15.92
C TYR A 131 -12.01 10.27 -15.38
N ASP A 132 -11.59 11.32 -16.10
CA ASP A 132 -11.81 12.70 -15.64
C ASP A 132 -13.31 13.06 -15.53
N GLU A 133 -14.16 12.40 -16.29
CA GLU A 133 -15.62 12.53 -16.20
C GLU A 133 -16.21 12.08 -14.85
N VAL A 134 -15.45 11.28 -14.09
CA VAL A 134 -15.80 10.83 -12.74
C VAL A 134 -14.76 11.28 -11.70
N ARG A 135 -13.99 12.32 -12.01
CA ARG A 135 -12.89 12.85 -11.17
C ARG A 135 -13.32 13.04 -9.72
N ASP A 136 -14.48 13.64 -9.47
CA ASP A 136 -14.98 13.88 -8.11
C ASP A 136 -15.23 12.61 -7.30
N ARG A 137 -15.33 11.46 -7.95
CA ARG A 137 -15.42 10.15 -7.27
C ARG A 137 -14.06 9.53 -6.99
N LEU A 138 -13.03 9.94 -7.72
CA LEU A 138 -11.72 9.31 -7.71
C LEU A 138 -10.66 10.15 -7.02
N ALA A 139 -10.78 11.47 -7.07
CA ALA A 139 -9.73 12.39 -6.68
C ALA A 139 -10.18 13.37 -5.59
N THR A 140 -9.22 13.80 -4.79
CA THR A 140 -9.37 14.77 -3.71
C THR A 140 -8.41 15.93 -4.00
N PRO A 141 -8.91 17.15 -4.33
CA PRO A 141 -8.09 18.34 -4.55
C PRO A 141 -7.42 18.81 -3.26
N LEU A 142 -6.26 19.48 -3.37
CA LEU A 142 -5.49 19.98 -2.22
C LEU A 142 -6.29 20.94 -1.34
N THR A 143 -6.96 21.94 -1.91
CA THR A 143 -7.78 22.87 -1.11
C THR A 143 -8.83 22.10 -0.30
N TYR A 144 -9.54 21.18 -0.91
CA TYR A 144 -10.53 20.35 -0.21
C TYR A 144 -9.89 19.41 0.84
N LEU A 145 -8.68 18.89 0.59
CA LEU A 145 -7.93 18.13 1.58
C LEU A 145 -7.69 18.96 2.85
N TYR A 146 -7.13 20.16 2.70
CA TYR A 146 -6.79 21.01 3.84
C TYR A 146 -8.01 21.55 4.58
N GLU A 147 -9.03 22.00 3.86
CA GLU A 147 -10.19 22.66 4.46
C GLU A 147 -11.22 21.71 5.07
N SER A 148 -11.28 20.46 4.59
CA SER A 148 -12.35 19.53 4.99
C SER A 148 -11.87 18.15 5.42
N VAL A 149 -10.91 17.55 4.70
CA VAL A 149 -10.54 16.14 4.94
C VAL A 149 -9.61 16.02 6.14
N ILE A 150 -8.55 16.84 6.23
CA ILE A 150 -7.64 16.84 7.39
C ILE A 150 -8.40 17.15 8.69
N PRO A 151 -9.23 18.22 8.77
CA PRO A 151 -10.05 18.45 9.97
C PRO A 151 -10.96 17.28 10.36
N ALA A 152 -11.50 16.56 9.37
CA ALA A 152 -12.30 15.37 9.64
C ALA A 152 -11.47 14.20 10.18
N PHE A 153 -10.25 13.98 9.69
CA PHE A 153 -9.32 13.00 10.25
C PHE A 153 -8.88 13.38 11.68
N GLU A 154 -8.54 14.63 11.93
CA GLU A 154 -8.19 15.12 13.27
C GLU A 154 -9.33 14.91 14.26
N ARG A 155 -10.56 15.13 13.85
CA ARG A 155 -11.74 14.85 14.67
C ARG A 155 -11.87 13.35 14.96
N LEU A 156 -11.72 12.46 13.98
CA LEU A 156 -11.73 11.01 14.20
C LEU A 156 -10.60 10.56 15.14
N GLN A 157 -9.44 11.21 15.07
CA GLN A 157 -8.31 10.96 15.96
C GLN A 157 -8.60 11.44 17.38
N ALA A 158 -9.17 12.62 17.55
CA ALA A 158 -9.61 13.14 18.87
C ALA A 158 -10.70 12.28 19.51
N GLU A 159 -11.58 11.66 18.70
CA GLU A 159 -12.58 10.70 19.15
C GLU A 159 -11.98 9.31 19.48
N GLY A 160 -10.68 9.10 19.28
CA GLY A 160 -9.99 7.85 19.55
C GLY A 160 -10.23 6.73 18.54
N LYS A 161 -10.92 7.00 17.43
CA LYS A 161 -11.28 6.00 16.41
C LYS A 161 -10.12 5.64 15.49
N ILE A 162 -9.17 6.56 15.29
CA ILE A 162 -7.95 6.33 14.52
C ILE A 162 -6.72 6.75 15.33
N GLY A 163 -5.57 6.14 15.02
CA GLY A 163 -4.27 6.55 15.58
C GLY A 163 -3.61 7.66 14.80
N GLY A 164 -3.85 7.68 13.51
CA GLY A 164 -3.35 8.69 12.59
C GLY A 164 -3.94 8.50 11.21
N TRP A 165 -3.60 9.42 10.30
CA TRP A 165 -4.08 9.42 8.93
C TRP A 165 -2.93 9.45 7.92
N GLY A 166 -3.25 9.17 6.67
CA GLY A 166 -2.29 9.22 5.57
C GLY A 166 -2.95 9.05 4.22
N PHE A 167 -2.13 8.85 3.20
CA PHE A 167 -2.58 8.63 1.83
C PHE A 167 -1.62 7.67 1.08
N ALA A 168 -2.05 7.21 -0.10
CA ALA A 168 -1.30 6.24 -0.88
C ALA A 168 -1.12 6.65 -2.34
N LEU A 169 -2.01 7.46 -2.89
CA LEU A 169 -2.17 7.67 -4.33
C LEU A 169 -2.32 9.16 -4.63
N GLY A 170 -1.83 9.59 -5.80
CA GLY A 170 -2.04 10.96 -6.25
C GLY A 170 -1.03 11.44 -7.27
N GLN A 171 -1.16 12.68 -7.66
CA GLN A 171 -0.19 13.45 -8.41
C GLN A 171 1.07 13.67 -7.56
N GLN A 172 2.25 13.44 -8.11
CA GLN A 172 3.51 13.49 -7.34
C GLN A 172 3.69 14.81 -6.60
N SER A 173 3.51 15.95 -7.28
CA SER A 173 3.66 17.27 -6.68
C SER A 173 2.67 17.51 -5.53
N ALA A 174 1.44 17.03 -5.65
CA ALA A 174 0.45 17.11 -4.59
C ALA A 174 0.83 16.27 -3.36
N LEU A 175 1.33 15.05 -3.58
CA LEU A 175 1.82 14.19 -2.48
C LEU A 175 3.00 14.84 -1.75
N GLU A 176 4.01 15.33 -2.50
CA GLU A 176 5.19 15.99 -1.95
C GLU A 176 4.83 17.28 -1.21
N CYS A 177 3.87 18.07 -1.72
CA CYS A 177 3.36 19.27 -1.06
C CYS A 177 2.79 18.96 0.34
N VAL A 178 1.95 17.92 0.46
CA VAL A 178 1.34 17.56 1.76
C VAL A 178 2.37 16.93 2.70
N ILE A 179 3.32 16.14 2.19
CA ILE A 179 4.41 15.57 2.99
C ILE A 179 5.27 16.67 3.62
N ALA A 180 5.52 17.76 2.90
CA ALA A 180 6.35 18.87 3.35
C ALA A 180 5.57 19.99 4.08
N SER A 181 4.27 19.82 4.29
CA SER A 181 3.41 20.86 4.93
C SER A 181 3.56 20.91 6.44
N ASP A 182 2.98 21.96 7.07
CA ASP A 182 2.90 22.09 8.52
C ASP A 182 1.97 21.06 9.19
N THR A 183 1.14 20.38 8.41
CA THR A 183 0.24 19.29 8.85
C THR A 183 0.54 18.01 8.07
N PRO A 184 1.74 17.42 8.23
CA PRO A 184 2.12 16.24 7.47
C PRO A 184 1.29 15.02 7.89
N PRO A 185 1.10 14.04 6.99
CA PRO A 185 0.42 12.80 7.33
C PRO A 185 1.22 11.99 8.36
N THR A 186 0.53 11.13 9.12
CA THR A 186 1.18 10.20 10.05
C THR A 186 2.03 9.16 9.33
N ALA A 187 1.62 8.76 8.13
CA ALA A 187 2.37 7.84 7.26
C ALA A 187 1.90 7.97 5.80
N VAL A 188 2.75 7.55 4.87
CA VAL A 188 2.45 7.51 3.43
C VAL A 188 2.73 6.13 2.87
N GLN A 189 1.90 5.63 1.97
CA GLN A 189 2.20 4.45 1.17
C GLN A 189 2.88 4.90 -0.14
N CYS A 190 4.11 4.45 -0.35
CA CYS A 190 4.90 4.76 -1.55
C CYS A 190 5.11 3.50 -2.38
N ALA A 191 5.00 3.59 -3.70
CA ALA A 191 5.44 2.50 -4.56
C ALA A 191 6.96 2.34 -4.47
N VAL A 192 7.41 1.12 -4.18
CA VAL A 192 8.85 0.80 -4.06
C VAL A 192 9.15 -0.47 -4.82
N ASN A 193 9.66 -0.32 -6.03
CA ASN A 193 10.07 -1.40 -6.90
C ASN A 193 11.21 -0.96 -7.83
N PRO A 194 12.01 -1.87 -8.40
CA PRO A 194 13.16 -1.52 -9.23
C PRO A 194 12.79 -0.89 -10.58
N LEU A 195 11.53 -1.03 -11.04
CA LEU A 195 11.02 -0.35 -12.23
C LEU A 195 10.79 1.15 -12.02
N ASN A 196 10.76 1.61 -10.75
CA ASN A 196 10.37 2.97 -10.38
C ASN A 196 9.00 3.35 -10.99
N SER A 197 8.03 2.45 -10.90
CA SER A 197 6.73 2.59 -11.55
C SER A 197 5.57 2.42 -10.57
N VAL A 198 4.51 3.16 -10.80
CA VAL A 198 3.21 3.01 -10.16
C VAL A 198 2.20 2.25 -11.04
N GLY A 199 2.56 1.97 -12.30
CA GLY A 199 1.73 1.23 -13.24
C GLY A 199 0.33 1.83 -13.42
N SER A 200 -0.66 0.97 -13.58
CA SER A 200 -2.05 1.33 -13.88
C SER A 200 -2.82 2.05 -12.75
N ILE A 201 -2.21 2.27 -11.57
CA ILE A 201 -2.88 3.04 -10.50
C ILE A 201 -2.69 4.55 -10.62
N ALA A 202 -1.79 5.01 -11.50
CA ALA A 202 -1.63 6.43 -11.79
C ALA A 202 -2.70 6.88 -12.80
N TYR A 203 -3.69 7.62 -12.33
CA TYR A 203 -4.64 8.30 -13.23
C TYR A 203 -4.14 9.69 -13.66
N VAL A 204 -2.89 10.01 -13.35
CA VAL A 204 -2.25 11.29 -13.67
C VAL A 204 -1.46 11.17 -14.98
N THR A 205 -1.42 12.27 -15.75
CA THR A 205 -0.76 12.32 -17.08
C THR A 205 0.75 12.42 -17.03
N GLU A 206 1.30 12.75 -15.88
CA GLU A 206 2.71 13.08 -15.71
C GLU A 206 3.55 11.83 -15.41
N SER A 207 4.83 11.89 -15.73
CA SER A 207 5.79 10.88 -15.27
C SER A 207 5.85 10.91 -13.74
N PHE A 208 5.76 9.74 -13.11
CA PHE A 208 5.79 9.62 -11.66
C PHE A 208 7.13 9.02 -11.22
N ASP A 209 7.87 9.75 -10.38
CA ASP A 209 9.08 9.26 -9.73
C ASP A 209 8.78 8.80 -8.30
N CYS A 210 8.64 7.49 -8.11
CA CYS A 210 8.36 6.91 -6.80
C CYS A 210 9.46 7.23 -5.77
N ARG A 211 10.71 7.37 -6.23
CA ARG A 211 11.85 7.66 -5.35
C ARG A 211 11.79 9.08 -4.82
N SER A 212 11.37 10.04 -5.62
CA SER A 212 11.19 11.43 -5.19
C SER A 212 10.19 11.54 -4.03
N VAL A 213 9.06 10.84 -4.11
CA VAL A 213 8.07 10.79 -3.01
C VAL A 213 8.66 10.17 -1.75
N LEU A 214 9.45 9.10 -1.89
CA LEU A 214 10.12 8.47 -0.76
C LEU A 214 11.18 9.39 -0.13
N ASP A 215 11.93 10.14 -0.96
CA ASP A 215 12.91 11.12 -0.49
C ASP A 215 12.25 12.30 0.21
N ALA A 216 11.08 12.77 -0.27
CA ALA A 216 10.27 13.75 0.44
C ALA A 216 9.83 13.24 1.83
N CYS A 217 9.41 11.98 1.93
CA CYS A 217 9.09 11.35 3.22
C CYS A 217 10.29 11.36 4.17
N ARG A 218 11.48 10.98 3.70
CA ARG A 218 12.72 11.00 4.49
C ARG A 218 13.09 12.38 4.96
N ALA A 219 13.07 13.36 4.05
CA ALA A 219 13.44 14.74 4.35
C ALA A 219 12.54 15.37 5.43
N ASN A 220 11.27 14.96 5.49
CA ASN A 220 10.28 15.50 6.42
C ASN A 220 9.99 14.58 7.61
N GLY A 221 10.70 13.46 7.74
CA GLY A 221 10.52 12.52 8.85
C GLY A 221 9.15 11.82 8.87
N VAL A 222 8.47 11.73 7.72
CA VAL A 222 7.19 11.04 7.55
C VAL A 222 7.46 9.55 7.29
N PRO A 223 6.93 8.64 8.11
CA PRO A 223 7.08 7.21 7.89
C PRO A 223 6.49 6.74 6.56
N ALA A 224 7.25 5.94 5.81
CA ALA A 224 6.82 5.35 4.55
C ALA A 224 6.55 3.85 4.66
N LEU A 225 5.47 3.38 4.05
CA LEU A 225 5.12 1.98 3.86
C LEU A 225 5.24 1.66 2.37
N ALA A 226 6.04 0.64 2.03
CA ALA A 226 6.24 0.25 0.64
C ALA A 226 5.04 -0.53 0.11
N ILE A 227 4.48 -0.09 -1.01
CA ILE A 227 3.49 -0.83 -1.81
C ILE A 227 4.09 -1.21 -3.16
N ARG A 228 3.42 -2.10 -3.90
CA ARG A 228 3.77 -2.50 -5.27
C ARG A 228 5.20 -3.07 -5.40
N ALA A 229 5.69 -3.77 -4.40
CA ALA A 229 7.02 -4.41 -4.46
C ALA A 229 7.17 -5.32 -5.69
N VAL A 230 6.15 -6.09 -6.06
CA VAL A 230 6.10 -6.91 -7.28
C VAL A 230 5.39 -6.23 -8.45
N GLN A 231 5.09 -4.92 -8.33
CA GLN A 231 4.46 -4.09 -9.37
C GLN A 231 3.26 -4.79 -10.06
N ALA A 232 2.24 -5.11 -9.25
CA ALA A 232 1.01 -5.79 -9.68
C ALA A 232 1.25 -7.05 -10.54
N GLY A 233 2.33 -7.78 -10.27
CA GLY A 233 2.73 -8.97 -11.00
C GLY A 233 3.80 -8.75 -12.08
N ALA A 234 4.12 -7.52 -12.46
CA ALA A 234 5.13 -7.24 -13.48
C ALA A 234 6.52 -7.79 -13.13
N LEU A 235 6.86 -7.87 -11.85
CA LEU A 235 8.12 -8.41 -11.33
C LEU A 235 7.98 -9.86 -10.85
N THR A 236 7.07 -10.64 -11.43
CA THR A 236 6.91 -12.07 -11.18
C THR A 236 7.31 -12.89 -12.39
N SER A 237 7.26 -14.22 -12.30
CA SER A 237 7.63 -15.12 -13.40
C SER A 237 6.64 -15.06 -14.57
N LYS A 238 5.38 -14.76 -14.28
CA LYS A 238 4.30 -14.63 -15.28
C LYS A 238 3.21 -13.68 -14.76
N MET A 239 2.54 -12.98 -15.65
CA MET A 239 1.29 -12.31 -15.29
C MET A 239 0.23 -13.35 -14.95
N ASP A 240 -0.53 -13.09 -13.89
CA ASP A 240 -1.63 -13.96 -13.41
C ASP A 240 -3.01 -13.57 -13.97
N ARG A 241 -3.04 -12.55 -14.82
CA ARG A 241 -4.22 -12.04 -15.52
C ARG A 241 -3.88 -11.57 -16.93
N GLU A 242 -4.85 -11.61 -17.82
CA GLU A 242 -4.74 -11.03 -19.15
C GLU A 242 -4.96 -9.51 -19.08
N LEU A 243 -4.07 -8.75 -19.69
CA LEU A 243 -4.13 -7.29 -19.79
C LEU A 243 -4.02 -6.86 -21.25
N PRO A 244 -4.61 -5.72 -21.64
CA PRO A 244 -4.31 -5.10 -22.93
C PRO A 244 -2.82 -4.84 -23.10
N ALA A 245 -2.32 -4.91 -24.32
CA ALA A 245 -0.89 -4.73 -24.60
C ALA A 245 -0.38 -3.32 -24.27
N ASP A 246 -1.26 -2.33 -24.23
CA ASP A 246 -0.98 -0.94 -23.87
C ASP A 246 -1.26 -0.62 -22.38
N ASP A 247 -1.68 -1.62 -21.59
CA ASP A 247 -1.84 -1.44 -20.15
C ASP A 247 -0.48 -1.20 -19.48
N ALA A 248 -0.42 -0.24 -18.56
CA ALA A 248 0.83 0.16 -17.91
C ALA A 248 1.48 -0.99 -17.11
N ASP A 249 0.69 -1.89 -16.49
CA ASP A 249 1.23 -3.05 -15.78
C ASP A 249 1.76 -4.11 -16.78
N GLN A 250 1.17 -4.25 -17.99
CA GLN A 250 1.69 -5.10 -19.05
C GLN A 250 3.00 -4.56 -19.61
N LEU A 251 3.08 -3.26 -19.89
CA LEU A 251 4.32 -2.62 -20.34
C LEU A 251 5.45 -2.76 -19.29
N ASP A 252 5.12 -2.66 -18.02
CA ASP A 252 6.07 -2.92 -16.93
C ASP A 252 6.52 -4.38 -16.89
N PHE A 253 5.63 -5.35 -17.14
CA PHE A 253 6.00 -6.75 -17.24
C PHE A 253 6.99 -6.99 -18.39
N ASP A 254 6.76 -6.41 -19.55
CA ASP A 254 7.63 -6.56 -20.71
C ASP A 254 9.01 -5.92 -20.44
N ARG A 255 9.05 -4.74 -19.84
CA ARG A 255 10.27 -4.04 -19.43
C ARG A 255 11.08 -4.83 -18.39
N ALA A 256 10.44 -5.60 -17.53
CA ALA A 256 11.08 -6.40 -16.48
C ALA A 256 11.76 -7.69 -16.98
N LYS A 257 11.97 -7.89 -18.30
CA LYS A 257 12.60 -9.09 -18.84
C LYS A 257 14.03 -9.31 -18.31
N GLY A 258 14.85 -8.25 -18.28
CA GLY A 258 16.22 -8.31 -17.75
C GLY A 258 16.23 -8.62 -16.24
N PHE A 259 15.29 -8.07 -15.48
CA PHE A 259 15.11 -8.38 -14.07
C PHE A 259 14.83 -9.88 -13.82
N ARG A 260 13.96 -10.49 -14.63
CA ARG A 260 13.67 -11.93 -14.53
C ARG A 260 14.90 -12.79 -14.86
N GLN A 261 15.72 -12.38 -15.83
CA GLN A 261 16.97 -13.05 -16.15
C GLN A 261 17.97 -12.96 -14.98
N LEU A 262 18.15 -11.77 -14.41
CA LEU A 262 19.01 -11.55 -13.25
C LEU A 262 18.56 -12.38 -12.04
N ALA A 263 17.25 -12.47 -11.77
CA ALA A 263 16.74 -13.31 -10.70
C ALA A 263 17.09 -14.77 -10.90
N ALA A 264 16.96 -15.29 -12.12
CA ALA A 264 17.33 -16.67 -12.45
C ALA A 264 18.86 -16.91 -12.30
N GLU A 265 19.70 -15.98 -12.73
CA GLU A 265 21.16 -16.04 -12.53
C GLU A 265 21.54 -16.07 -11.05
N TRP A 266 20.77 -15.38 -10.20
CA TRP A 266 20.98 -15.36 -8.75
C TRP A 266 20.29 -16.56 -8.02
N GLY A 267 19.71 -17.50 -8.77
CA GLY A 267 19.09 -18.71 -8.23
C GLY A 267 17.84 -18.46 -7.38
N GLN A 268 17.08 -17.39 -7.67
CA GLN A 268 15.86 -17.06 -6.95
C GLN A 268 14.72 -16.70 -7.91
N THR A 269 13.50 -16.71 -7.40
CA THR A 269 12.35 -16.27 -8.19
C THR A 269 12.33 -14.75 -8.33
N PRO A 270 11.73 -14.20 -9.39
CA PRO A 270 11.59 -12.76 -9.55
C PRO A 270 10.83 -12.10 -8.38
N ALA A 271 9.74 -12.72 -7.89
CA ALA A 271 8.98 -12.18 -6.77
C ALA A 271 9.81 -12.09 -5.48
N ARG A 272 10.63 -13.12 -5.20
CA ARG A 272 11.56 -13.11 -4.05
C ARG A 272 12.59 -11.99 -4.18
N LEU A 273 13.18 -11.81 -5.37
CA LEU A 273 14.14 -10.71 -5.61
C LEU A 273 13.48 -9.34 -5.46
N ALA A 274 12.24 -9.17 -5.97
CA ALA A 274 11.50 -7.91 -5.85
C ALA A 274 11.21 -7.56 -4.38
N HIS A 275 10.79 -8.51 -3.56
CA HIS A 275 10.59 -8.28 -2.13
C HIS A 275 11.92 -8.01 -1.40
N ARG A 276 13.00 -8.75 -1.72
CA ARG A 276 14.34 -8.45 -1.18
C ARG A 276 14.79 -7.04 -1.53
N TYR A 277 14.57 -6.58 -2.78
CA TYR A 277 14.83 -5.21 -3.19
C TYR A 277 14.08 -4.22 -2.30
N ALA A 278 12.76 -4.33 -2.21
CA ALA A 278 11.96 -3.42 -1.39
C ALA A 278 12.38 -3.44 0.10
N LEU A 279 12.66 -4.62 0.66
CA LEU A 279 13.15 -4.77 2.04
C LEU A 279 14.55 -4.17 2.27
N SER A 280 15.34 -3.99 1.21
CA SER A 280 16.70 -3.43 1.26
C SER A 280 16.73 -1.91 1.10
N ILE A 281 15.62 -1.28 0.75
CA ILE A 281 15.51 0.18 0.69
C ILE A 281 15.47 0.73 2.12
N PRO A 282 16.38 1.66 2.49
CA PRO A 282 16.44 2.19 3.85
C PRO A 282 15.21 3.02 4.21
N ASP A 283 14.99 3.20 5.52
CA ASP A 283 13.97 4.07 6.10
C ASP A 283 12.51 3.72 5.77
N LEU A 284 12.27 2.50 5.30
CA LEU A 284 10.92 1.96 5.14
C LEU A 284 10.44 1.32 6.44
N GLY A 285 9.24 1.69 6.88
CA GLY A 285 8.60 1.07 8.04
C GLY A 285 8.25 -0.39 7.77
N SER A 286 7.66 -0.68 6.62
CA SER A 286 7.25 -2.05 6.25
C SER A 286 7.01 -2.17 4.74
N VAL A 287 7.04 -3.41 4.23
CA VAL A 287 6.66 -3.75 2.85
C VAL A 287 5.30 -4.44 2.88
N ILE A 288 4.30 -3.84 2.22
CA ILE A 288 2.93 -4.33 2.15
C ILE A 288 2.81 -5.37 1.04
N LEU A 289 2.38 -6.55 1.41
CA LEU A 289 2.27 -7.72 0.55
C LEU A 289 0.90 -7.79 -0.14
N GLY A 290 0.88 -8.13 -1.42
CA GLY A 290 -0.35 -8.35 -2.20
C GLY A 290 -0.67 -9.84 -2.41
N VAL A 291 -0.29 -10.72 -1.48
CA VAL A 291 -0.38 -12.18 -1.61
C VAL A 291 -1.81 -12.70 -1.56
N LYS A 292 -2.10 -13.75 -2.34
CA LYS A 292 -3.41 -14.40 -2.48
C LYS A 292 -3.53 -15.70 -1.67
N ASN A 293 -2.39 -16.32 -1.35
CA ASN A 293 -2.33 -17.65 -0.76
C ASN A 293 -1.06 -17.83 0.09
N ARG A 294 -1.01 -18.94 0.81
CA ARG A 294 0.10 -19.28 1.72
C ARG A 294 1.42 -19.48 1.00
N ASP A 295 1.43 -20.00 -0.22
CA ASP A 295 2.67 -20.23 -0.98
C ASP A 295 3.34 -18.90 -1.34
N GLU A 296 2.57 -17.92 -1.83
CA GLU A 296 3.05 -16.57 -2.10
C GLU A 296 3.55 -15.88 -0.81
N LEU A 297 2.83 -16.07 0.31
CA LEU A 297 3.26 -15.54 1.60
C LEU A 297 4.57 -16.18 2.05
N GLN A 298 4.75 -17.50 1.91
CA GLN A 298 5.98 -18.19 2.27
C GLN A 298 7.18 -17.69 1.46
N GLU A 299 6.99 -17.38 0.18
CA GLU A 299 8.02 -16.76 -0.66
C GLU A 299 8.44 -15.38 -0.14
N CYS A 300 7.48 -14.56 0.28
CA CYS A 300 7.76 -13.26 0.90
C CYS A 300 8.50 -13.39 2.24
N LEU A 301 8.10 -14.36 3.07
CA LEU A 301 8.77 -14.67 4.33
C LEU A 301 10.20 -15.19 4.11
N GLN A 302 10.45 -15.89 3.01
CA GLN A 302 11.80 -16.30 2.64
C GLN A 302 12.64 -15.09 2.22
N ALA A 303 12.08 -14.16 1.42
CA ALA A 303 12.76 -12.92 1.05
C ALA A 303 13.12 -12.06 2.28
N GLU A 304 12.31 -12.08 3.33
CA GLU A 304 12.59 -11.37 4.59
C GLU A 304 13.77 -11.98 5.36
N ARG A 305 13.93 -13.31 5.32
CA ARG A 305 15.05 -14.04 5.97
C ARG A 305 16.36 -13.93 5.21
N ASP A 306 16.32 -13.60 3.92
CA ASP A 306 17.52 -13.45 3.11
C ASP A 306 18.33 -12.23 3.54
N PRO A 307 19.66 -12.23 3.33
CA PRO A 307 20.47 -11.04 3.48
C PRO A 307 19.92 -9.87 2.64
N ARG A 308 19.93 -8.68 3.20
CA ARG A 308 19.58 -7.47 2.44
C ARG A 308 20.54 -7.27 1.27
N LEU A 309 20.04 -6.72 0.16
CA LEU A 309 20.87 -6.39 -0.98
C LEU A 309 21.83 -5.24 -0.61
N THR A 310 23.06 -5.37 -1.02
CA THR A 310 24.05 -4.28 -0.96
C THR A 310 23.70 -3.17 -1.95
N SER A 311 24.27 -1.98 -1.79
CA SER A 311 24.04 -0.87 -2.74
C SER A 311 24.47 -1.23 -4.17
N ALA A 312 25.52 -2.05 -4.35
CA ALA A 312 25.94 -2.53 -5.66
C ALA A 312 24.92 -3.49 -6.28
N GLU A 313 24.35 -4.42 -5.49
CA GLU A 313 23.30 -5.32 -5.95
C GLU A 313 22.00 -4.57 -6.27
N ILE A 314 21.62 -3.57 -5.47
CA ILE A 314 20.48 -2.69 -5.76
C ILE A 314 20.67 -2.02 -7.11
N ALA A 315 21.86 -1.45 -7.38
CA ALA A 315 22.16 -0.81 -8.66
C ALA A 315 22.09 -1.80 -9.85
N LEU A 316 22.53 -3.05 -9.68
CA LEU A 316 22.40 -4.09 -10.70
C LEU A 316 20.92 -4.45 -10.96
N VAL A 317 20.13 -4.60 -9.91
CA VAL A 317 18.69 -4.88 -10.02
C VAL A 317 17.97 -3.75 -10.76
N GLU A 318 18.28 -2.50 -10.45
CA GLU A 318 17.70 -1.33 -11.14
C GLU A 318 18.13 -1.23 -12.60
N ALA A 319 19.39 -1.54 -12.90
CA ALA A 319 19.91 -1.55 -14.27
C ALA A 319 19.22 -2.62 -15.13
N ALA A 320 18.88 -3.76 -14.54
CA ALA A 320 18.17 -4.85 -15.22
C ALA A 320 16.70 -4.54 -15.55
N CYS A 321 16.15 -3.42 -15.04
CA CYS A 321 14.80 -2.92 -15.29
C CYS A 321 14.73 -1.76 -16.31
N ARG A 322 15.86 -1.39 -16.94
CA ARG A 322 15.95 -0.27 -17.90
C ARG A 322 15.74 -0.70 -19.33
#